data_deaa5de08eb231ad866f9db8076f5c57
#
_entry.id   deaa5de08eb231ad866f9db8076f5c57
#
_cell.length_a   1.000
_cell.length_b   1.000
_cell.length_c   1.000
_cell.angle_alpha   90.00
_cell.angle_beta   90.00
_cell.angle_gamma   90.00
#
_symmetry.space_group_name_H-M   'P 1'
#
loop_
_entity.id
_entity.type
_entity.pdbx_description
1 polymer ?
#
loop_
_entity_poly.entity_id
_entity_poly.type
_entity_poly.pdbx_seq_one_letter_code
_entity_poly.pdbx_strand_id
1 'polypeptide(L)'
;MTQRILSAVLSLSAVTAFAQKPAGAPPSKLPSDVRELAAAVEKAGQDSAALSARYSGEFVSSQRSALTARIGGRVKAVMVDEGAMVESGAVLLELETEYLDLDVKQAAAEVARVQAALNEADREAKRKAELVAKGSVSEAANLRSTSVFEQAKAGLDAANARLSLAQTRRADAVLKAPFRGIVEQRRTNVGERLAEATPAFVIVQLAPLKLRFRVRETDLNLVRKGQSVEAEVDAYPGVKFQGVISVAGGAIDPATRTFLAEARFDNRDLKLRPGLFARVRVLTGK
;
A
#
# COMPACT_ATOMS: atom_id res chain seq x y z
N MET A 1 -66.50 -17.80 -2.42
CA MET A 1 -66.90 -17.21 -1.13
C MET A 1 -66.27 -15.86 -1.09
N THR A 2 -66.97 -14.80 -1.52
CA THR A 2 -67.77 -13.87 -0.73
C THR A 2 -66.91 -13.09 0.24
N GLN A 3 -66.80 -11.77 0.27
CA GLN A 3 -67.66 -10.60 0.01
C GLN A 3 -66.77 -9.35 0.27
N ARG A 4 -66.72 -8.30 -0.55
CA ARG A 4 -67.50 -7.06 -0.44
C ARG A 4 -67.15 -6.25 0.85
N ILE A 5 -66.84 -4.96 0.88
CA ILE A 5 -67.61 -3.73 0.57
C ILE A 5 -66.69 -2.58 1.08
N LEU A 6 -66.57 -1.31 0.77
CA LEU A 6 -67.42 -0.33 0.16
C LEU A 6 -66.68 0.98 -0.02
N SER A 7 -66.98 1.71 -1.03
CA SER A 7 -66.65 3.09 -1.37
C SER A 7 -67.25 4.11 -0.39
N ALA A 8 -66.58 5.24 -0.15
CA ALA A 8 -67.27 6.46 0.20
C ALA A 8 -66.57 7.67 -0.44
N VAL A 9 -67.19 8.13 -1.47
CA VAL A 9 -67.03 9.44 -2.08
C VAL A 9 -67.85 10.43 -1.22
N LEU A 10 -67.28 11.54 -0.80
CA LEU A 10 -68.06 12.70 -0.35
C LEU A 10 -67.55 13.94 -1.03
N SER A 11 -68.35 14.38 -1.97
CA SER A 11 -68.38 15.71 -2.58
C SER A 11 -68.97 16.71 -1.58
N LEU A 12 -68.35 17.88 -1.46
CA LEU A 12 -69.07 19.03 -0.90
C LEU A 12 -68.76 20.27 -1.66
N SER A 13 -69.77 20.75 -2.32
CA SER A 13 -69.89 21.96 -3.14
C SER A 13 -70.00 23.22 -2.33
N ALA A 14 -69.34 24.25 -2.84
CA ALA A 14 -69.67 25.68 -2.87
C ALA A 14 -70.62 26.28 -1.80
N VAL A 15 -70.12 27.30 -1.09
CA VAL A 15 -70.88 28.47 -0.71
C VAL A 15 -70.02 29.73 -0.96
N THR A 16 -70.40 30.50 -1.97
CA THR A 16 -70.02 31.88 -2.17
C THR A 16 -70.81 32.76 -1.20
N ALA A 17 -70.17 33.55 -0.37
CA ALA A 17 -70.77 34.68 0.28
C ALA A 17 -69.87 35.92 0.20
N PHE A 18 -70.42 36.94 -0.47
CA PHE A 18 -69.94 38.31 -0.55
C PHE A 18 -69.93 38.94 0.86
N ALA A 19 -68.86 39.58 1.28
CA ALA A 19 -68.90 40.67 2.22
C ALA A 19 -67.67 41.58 2.13
N GLN A 20 -67.91 42.75 1.70
CA GLN A 20 -67.34 44.09 1.96
C GLN A 20 -65.99 44.20 2.70
N LYS A 21 -65.08 44.91 2.06
CA LYS A 21 -63.89 45.55 2.54
C LYS A 21 -64.18 46.70 3.51
N PRO A 22 -63.52 46.85 4.61
CA PRO A 22 -63.10 48.14 5.12
C PRO A 22 -61.61 48.37 4.97
N ALA A 23 -61.30 49.58 4.62
CA ALA A 23 -59.96 50.13 4.45
C ALA A 23 -59.29 50.38 5.79
N GLY A 24 -57.97 50.15 5.84
CA GLY A 24 -57.08 50.86 6.74
C GLY A 24 -56.73 50.18 8.06
N ALA A 25 -55.70 49.30 8.04
CA ALA A 25 -54.85 49.10 9.21
C ALA A 25 -53.39 49.00 8.73
N PRO A 26 -52.43 49.64 9.42
CA PRO A 26 -51.02 49.56 9.07
C PRO A 26 -50.46 48.14 9.32
N PRO A 27 -49.36 47.73 8.67
CA PRO A 27 -48.84 46.39 8.80
C PRO A 27 -48.40 46.16 10.26
N SER A 28 -49.05 45.23 10.93
CA SER A 28 -48.69 44.79 12.26
C SER A 28 -47.28 44.20 12.19
N LYS A 29 -46.37 44.74 13.01
CA LYS A 29 -45.04 44.20 13.23
C LYS A 29 -45.19 42.74 13.62
N LEU A 30 -44.61 41.84 12.87
CA LEU A 30 -44.49 40.42 13.24
C LEU A 30 -43.90 40.35 14.65
N PRO A 31 -44.42 39.48 15.52
CA PRO A 31 -43.89 39.27 16.86
C PRO A 31 -42.36 38.92 16.79
N SER A 32 -41.62 39.41 17.77
CA SER A 32 -40.15 39.19 17.88
C SER A 32 -39.80 37.73 17.77
N ASP A 33 -40.63 36.86 18.30
CA ASP A 33 -40.44 35.39 18.32
C ASP A 33 -40.45 34.76 16.93
N VAL A 34 -41.22 35.31 15.98
CA VAL A 34 -41.25 34.82 14.58
C VAL A 34 -40.00 35.28 13.81
N ARG A 35 -39.41 36.43 14.15
CA ARG A 35 -38.12 36.86 13.60
C ARG A 35 -36.97 36.07 14.16
N GLU A 36 -36.98 35.74 15.45
CA GLU A 36 -35.96 34.83 16.00
C GLU A 36 -36.07 33.42 15.45
N LEU A 37 -37.30 32.89 15.31
CA LEU A 37 -37.49 31.58 14.64
C LEU A 37 -37.04 31.61 13.17
N ALA A 38 -37.37 32.68 12.43
CA ALA A 38 -36.92 32.80 11.04
C ALA A 38 -35.39 32.92 10.94
N ALA A 39 -34.76 33.69 11.82
CA ALA A 39 -33.30 33.79 11.89
C ALA A 39 -32.65 32.47 12.36
N ALA A 40 -33.28 31.74 13.28
CA ALA A 40 -32.82 30.42 13.70
C ALA A 40 -32.96 29.35 12.60
N VAL A 41 -34.07 29.40 11.82
CA VAL A 41 -34.28 28.53 10.65
C VAL A 41 -33.34 28.89 9.52
N GLU A 42 -33.06 30.19 9.32
CA GLU A 42 -32.09 30.63 8.30
C GLU A 42 -30.65 30.27 8.67
N LYS A 43 -30.29 30.35 9.95
CA LYS A 43 -29.01 29.91 10.51
C LYS A 43 -28.88 28.39 10.52
N ALA A 44 -29.94 27.66 10.83
CA ALA A 44 -30.01 26.20 10.68
C ALA A 44 -29.98 25.78 9.20
N GLY A 45 -30.55 26.56 8.29
CA GLY A 45 -30.48 26.38 6.86
C GLY A 45 -29.09 26.67 6.27
N GLN A 46 -28.36 27.63 6.84
CA GLN A 46 -26.96 27.93 6.45
C GLN A 46 -25.96 26.89 6.99
N ASP A 47 -26.18 26.34 8.19
CA ASP A 47 -25.43 25.18 8.70
C ASP A 47 -25.80 23.86 7.99
N SER A 48 -26.97 23.77 7.38
CA SER A 48 -27.43 22.65 6.56
C SER A 48 -26.92 22.67 5.11
N ALA A 49 -26.36 23.79 4.63
CA ALA A 49 -25.97 23.99 3.23
C ALA A 49 -24.57 23.47 2.87
N ALA A 50 -23.80 22.92 3.81
CA ALA A 50 -22.74 22.00 3.45
C ALA A 50 -23.35 20.60 3.38
N LEU A 51 -23.77 20.16 2.20
CA LEU A 51 -24.16 18.77 1.89
C LEU A 51 -22.94 17.87 2.17
N SER A 52 -22.63 17.64 3.44
CA SER A 52 -21.59 16.75 3.85
C SER A 52 -22.17 15.34 3.88
N ALA A 53 -21.98 14.62 2.78
CA ALA A 53 -22.33 13.22 2.73
C ALA A 53 -21.55 12.47 3.82
N ARG A 54 -22.28 11.73 4.66
CA ARG A 54 -21.71 10.93 5.75
C ARG A 54 -21.70 9.46 5.34
N TYR A 55 -20.55 8.84 5.49
CA TYR A 55 -20.35 7.43 5.18
C TYR A 55 -19.69 6.75 6.36
N SER A 56 -19.76 5.41 6.40
CA SER A 56 -18.97 4.60 7.31
C SER A 56 -17.88 3.90 6.54
N GLY A 57 -16.69 3.84 7.10
CA GLY A 57 -15.54 3.20 6.47
C GLY A 57 -14.62 2.54 7.48
N GLU A 58 -13.63 1.85 6.97
CA GLU A 58 -12.63 1.12 7.73
C GLU A 58 -11.23 1.57 7.33
N PHE A 59 -10.37 1.82 8.31
CA PHE A 59 -8.96 2.06 8.05
C PHE A 59 -8.26 0.75 7.70
N VAL A 60 -7.57 0.77 6.57
CA VAL A 60 -6.75 -0.35 6.09
C VAL A 60 -5.32 0.12 5.89
N SER A 61 -4.37 -0.78 6.04
CA SER A 61 -2.98 -0.47 5.74
C SER A 61 -2.79 -0.19 4.25
N SER A 62 -1.86 0.72 3.92
CA SER A 62 -1.45 0.94 2.53
C SER A 62 -0.68 -0.25 1.97
N GLN A 63 0.12 -0.91 2.82
CA GLN A 63 0.87 -2.11 2.49
C GLN A 63 0.81 -3.10 3.65
N ARG A 64 0.55 -4.35 3.32
CA ARG A 64 0.62 -5.50 4.22
C ARG A 64 1.35 -6.61 3.49
N SER A 65 2.45 -7.09 4.04
CA SER A 65 3.29 -8.11 3.41
C SER A 65 3.57 -9.26 4.36
N ALA A 66 3.30 -10.48 3.90
CA ALA A 66 3.79 -11.69 4.52
C ALA A 66 5.20 -11.96 3.97
N LEU A 67 6.20 -11.82 4.83
CA LEU A 67 7.59 -12.01 4.48
C LEU A 67 7.96 -13.47 4.61
N THR A 68 8.44 -14.05 3.51
CA THR A 68 8.86 -15.45 3.42
C THR A 68 10.38 -15.57 3.38
N ALA A 69 10.91 -16.66 3.91
CA ALA A 69 12.30 -17.01 3.69
C ALA A 69 12.55 -17.32 2.22
N ARG A 70 13.59 -16.74 1.63
CA ARG A 70 14.00 -16.98 0.24
C ARG A 70 14.81 -18.27 0.09
N ILE A 71 15.43 -18.69 1.17
CA ILE A 71 16.17 -19.97 1.26
C ILE A 71 15.75 -20.71 2.53
N GLY A 72 15.82 -22.03 2.50
CA GLY A 72 15.60 -22.85 3.67
C GLY A 72 16.82 -22.85 4.59
N GLY A 73 16.60 -22.82 5.91
CA GLY A 73 17.67 -22.83 6.90
C GLY A 73 17.16 -22.91 8.33
N ARG A 74 18.06 -23.08 9.29
CA ARG A 74 17.74 -22.97 10.70
C ARG A 74 17.82 -21.52 11.16
N VAL A 75 16.86 -21.07 11.96
CA VAL A 75 16.84 -19.71 12.49
C VAL A 75 17.91 -19.59 13.58
N LYS A 76 18.93 -18.77 13.32
CA LYS A 76 20.01 -18.44 14.24
C LYS A 76 19.56 -17.42 15.29
N ALA A 77 18.91 -16.36 14.84
CA ALA A 77 18.46 -15.28 15.69
C ALA A 77 17.20 -14.62 15.13
N VAL A 78 16.34 -14.13 16.01
CA VAL A 78 15.18 -13.29 15.73
C VAL A 78 15.41 -11.96 16.42
N MET A 79 15.39 -10.84 15.67
CA MET A 79 15.78 -9.51 16.15
C MET A 79 14.58 -8.66 16.58
N VAL A 80 13.35 -9.08 16.26
CA VAL A 80 12.13 -8.31 16.49
C VAL A 80 10.99 -9.20 16.93
N ASP A 81 10.12 -8.65 17.79
CA ASP A 81 8.91 -9.31 18.26
C ASP A 81 7.64 -8.68 17.66
N GLU A 82 6.50 -9.35 17.90
CA GLU A 82 5.18 -8.80 17.53
C GLU A 82 4.96 -7.45 18.23
N GLY A 83 4.37 -6.52 17.50
CA GLY A 83 4.14 -5.16 17.96
C GLY A 83 5.35 -4.22 17.81
N ALA A 84 6.54 -4.74 17.46
CA ALA A 84 7.71 -3.89 17.25
C ALA A 84 7.60 -3.04 15.98
N MET A 85 8.03 -1.78 16.07
CA MET A 85 8.17 -0.89 14.92
C MET A 85 9.51 -1.18 14.24
N VAL A 86 9.49 -1.33 12.92
CA VAL A 86 10.67 -1.61 12.10
C VAL A 86 10.82 -0.60 10.97
N GLU A 87 12.04 -0.20 10.68
CA GLU A 87 12.37 0.65 9.53
C GLU A 87 12.62 -0.22 8.28
N SER A 88 12.53 0.41 7.11
CA SER A 88 12.90 -0.25 5.84
C SER A 88 14.36 -0.69 5.89
N GLY A 89 14.64 -1.96 5.53
CA GLY A 89 15.95 -2.56 5.59
C GLY A 89 16.37 -3.13 6.95
N ALA A 90 15.57 -2.93 8.02
CA ALA A 90 15.84 -3.52 9.34
C ALA A 90 15.88 -5.05 9.27
N VAL A 91 16.84 -5.66 9.94
CA VAL A 91 16.98 -7.11 10.03
C VAL A 91 15.91 -7.65 10.98
N LEU A 92 15.15 -8.64 10.55
CA LEU A 92 14.08 -9.27 11.31
C LEU A 92 14.53 -10.62 11.89
N LEU A 93 15.21 -11.42 11.08
CA LEU A 93 15.82 -12.67 11.48
C LEU A 93 17.08 -12.95 10.66
N GLU A 94 17.94 -13.80 11.23
CA GLU A 94 19.08 -14.40 10.55
C GLU A 94 18.98 -15.93 10.60
N LEU A 95 19.24 -16.56 9.46
CA LEU A 95 19.44 -18.01 9.38
C LEU A 95 20.91 -18.36 9.68
N GLU A 96 21.18 -19.61 10.01
CA GLU A 96 22.55 -20.13 10.10
C GLU A 96 23.24 -20.02 8.74
N THR A 97 24.42 -19.38 8.69
CA THR A 97 25.14 -19.08 7.44
C THR A 97 26.40 -19.91 7.24
N GLU A 98 26.77 -20.80 8.17
CA GLU A 98 28.05 -21.49 8.16
C GLU A 98 28.35 -22.20 6.84
N TYR A 99 27.41 -22.97 6.31
CA TYR A 99 27.54 -23.64 5.01
C TYR A 99 27.57 -22.65 3.85
N LEU A 100 26.78 -21.58 3.90
CA LEU A 100 26.74 -20.54 2.88
C LEU A 100 28.05 -19.75 2.82
N ASP A 101 28.66 -19.49 3.98
CA ASP A 101 29.96 -18.84 4.08
C ASP A 101 31.08 -19.72 3.49
N LEU A 102 30.99 -21.06 3.65
CA LEU A 102 31.89 -22.00 3.00
C LEU A 102 31.71 -22.04 1.48
N ASP A 103 30.47 -22.03 1.01
CA ASP A 103 30.16 -21.97 -0.43
C ASP A 103 30.73 -20.70 -1.08
N VAL A 104 30.59 -19.53 -0.42
CA VAL A 104 31.20 -18.27 -0.90
C VAL A 104 32.72 -18.38 -0.95
N LYS A 105 33.36 -18.94 0.09
CA LYS A 105 34.82 -19.13 0.12
C LYS A 105 35.29 -20.08 -1.00
N GLN A 106 34.57 -21.17 -1.25
CA GLN A 106 34.89 -22.11 -2.32
C GLN A 106 34.78 -21.44 -3.68
N ALA A 107 33.68 -20.71 -3.95
CA ALA A 107 33.49 -19.99 -5.21
C ALA A 107 34.55 -18.89 -5.40
N ALA A 108 34.95 -18.19 -4.34
CA ALA A 108 36.02 -17.19 -4.40
C ALA A 108 37.39 -17.82 -4.72
N ALA A 109 37.69 -18.99 -4.16
CA ALA A 109 38.91 -19.71 -4.47
C ALA A 109 38.95 -20.18 -5.95
N GLU A 110 37.79 -20.58 -6.49
CA GLU A 110 37.67 -20.94 -7.90
C GLU A 110 37.91 -19.75 -8.82
N VAL A 111 37.36 -18.57 -8.49
CA VAL A 111 37.66 -17.31 -9.22
C VAL A 111 39.15 -17.04 -9.22
N ALA A 112 39.82 -17.15 -8.06
CA ALA A 112 41.27 -16.93 -7.98
C ALA A 112 42.09 -17.92 -8.84
N ARG A 113 41.69 -19.20 -8.87
CA ARG A 113 42.31 -20.24 -9.70
C ARG A 113 42.16 -19.93 -11.18
N VAL A 114 40.94 -19.60 -11.63
CA VAL A 114 40.65 -19.30 -13.05
C VAL A 114 41.29 -17.99 -13.46
N GLN A 115 41.35 -17.00 -12.59
CA GLN A 115 42.05 -15.72 -12.83
C GLN A 115 43.55 -15.94 -13.09
N ALA A 116 44.19 -16.85 -12.31
CA ALA A 116 45.59 -17.20 -12.54
C ALA A 116 45.80 -17.84 -13.92
N ALA A 117 44.89 -18.74 -14.35
CA ALA A 117 44.91 -19.34 -15.66
C ALA A 117 44.70 -18.31 -16.80
N LEU A 118 43.82 -17.34 -16.63
CA LEU A 118 43.62 -16.25 -17.57
C LEU A 118 44.88 -15.40 -17.71
N ASN A 119 45.52 -15.04 -16.58
CA ASN A 119 46.79 -14.29 -16.58
C ASN A 119 47.92 -15.01 -17.33
N GLU A 120 47.96 -16.35 -17.22
CA GLU A 120 48.92 -17.15 -17.95
C GLU A 120 48.59 -17.15 -19.46
N ALA A 121 47.31 -17.38 -19.83
CA ALA A 121 46.89 -17.35 -21.22
C ALA A 121 47.08 -15.97 -21.88
N ASP A 122 46.86 -14.89 -21.16
CA ASP A 122 47.09 -13.51 -21.62
C ASP A 122 48.58 -13.27 -21.91
N ARG A 123 49.48 -13.67 -20.98
CA ARG A 123 50.95 -13.57 -21.21
C ARG A 123 51.39 -14.34 -22.43
N GLU A 124 50.88 -15.59 -22.61
CA GLU A 124 51.23 -16.43 -23.74
C GLU A 124 50.70 -15.85 -25.08
N ALA A 125 49.46 -15.37 -25.10
CA ALA A 125 48.88 -14.72 -26.28
C ALA A 125 49.67 -13.48 -26.72
N LYS A 126 50.02 -12.61 -25.76
CA LYS A 126 50.86 -11.42 -26.03
C LYS A 126 52.23 -11.80 -26.55
N ARG A 127 52.92 -12.77 -25.94
CA ARG A 127 54.21 -13.26 -26.38
C ARG A 127 54.16 -13.83 -27.81
N LYS A 128 53.12 -14.63 -28.15
CA LYS A 128 52.96 -15.18 -29.50
C LYS A 128 52.68 -14.08 -30.52
N ALA A 129 51.86 -13.11 -30.22
CA ALA A 129 51.60 -11.97 -31.10
C ALA A 129 52.90 -11.18 -31.44
N GLU A 130 53.77 -10.95 -30.45
CA GLU A 130 55.07 -10.30 -30.66
C GLU A 130 56.02 -11.14 -31.54
N LEU A 131 56.03 -12.48 -31.38
CA LEU A 131 56.86 -13.40 -32.15
C LEU A 131 56.38 -13.54 -33.61
N VAL A 132 55.04 -13.47 -33.84
CA VAL A 132 54.51 -13.42 -35.20
C VAL A 132 54.97 -12.16 -35.92
N ALA A 133 54.94 -11.00 -35.28
CA ALA A 133 55.40 -9.74 -35.83
C ALA A 133 56.90 -9.77 -36.23
N LYS A 134 57.68 -10.65 -35.57
CA LYS A 134 59.12 -10.90 -35.86
C LYS A 134 59.36 -12.06 -36.87
N GLY A 135 58.28 -12.66 -37.40
CA GLY A 135 58.36 -13.80 -38.30
C GLY A 135 58.82 -15.12 -37.67
N SER A 136 58.84 -15.19 -36.31
CA SER A 136 59.44 -16.34 -35.58
C SER A 136 58.43 -17.46 -35.27
N VAL A 137 57.10 -17.18 -35.44
CA VAL A 137 56.03 -18.14 -35.17
C VAL A 137 54.93 -17.99 -36.21
N SER A 138 54.22 -19.09 -36.54
CA SER A 138 53.11 -19.06 -37.51
C SER A 138 51.86 -18.36 -36.98
N GLU A 139 51.09 -17.74 -37.88
CA GLU A 139 49.77 -17.15 -37.55
C GLU A 139 48.82 -18.16 -36.90
N ALA A 140 48.86 -19.43 -37.33
CA ALA A 140 48.06 -20.50 -36.75
C ALA A 140 48.36 -20.73 -35.26
N ALA A 141 49.63 -20.57 -34.83
CA ALA A 141 50.02 -20.71 -33.45
C ALA A 141 49.55 -19.50 -32.60
N ASN A 142 49.57 -18.32 -33.16
CA ASN A 142 49.01 -17.11 -32.51
C ASN A 142 47.49 -17.24 -32.37
N LEU A 143 46.78 -17.64 -33.41
CA LEU A 143 45.32 -17.82 -33.34
C LEU A 143 44.91 -18.82 -32.28
N ARG A 144 45.68 -19.93 -32.12
CA ARG A 144 45.43 -20.90 -31.03
C ARG A 144 45.61 -20.26 -29.66
N SER A 145 46.68 -19.47 -29.41
CA SER A 145 46.89 -18.82 -28.11
C SER A 145 45.84 -17.78 -27.81
N THR A 146 45.36 -17.04 -28.81
CA THR A 146 44.22 -16.12 -28.69
C THR A 146 42.94 -16.86 -28.32
N SER A 147 42.67 -18.00 -28.97
CA SER A 147 41.50 -18.83 -28.63
C SER A 147 41.56 -19.36 -27.18
N VAL A 148 42.76 -19.75 -26.71
CA VAL A 148 42.95 -20.18 -25.30
C VAL A 148 42.71 -19.03 -24.33
N PHE A 149 43.19 -17.83 -24.66
CA PHE A 149 42.90 -16.63 -23.84
C PHE A 149 41.42 -16.33 -23.79
N GLU A 150 40.69 -16.32 -24.90
CA GLU A 150 39.24 -16.08 -24.92
C GLU A 150 38.49 -17.18 -24.16
N GLN A 151 38.92 -18.44 -24.24
CA GLN A 151 38.34 -19.51 -23.44
C GLN A 151 38.57 -19.33 -21.93
N ALA A 152 39.78 -18.91 -21.54
CA ALA A 152 40.09 -18.63 -20.14
C ALA A 152 39.29 -17.43 -19.61
N LYS A 153 39.08 -16.41 -20.44
CA LYS A 153 38.24 -15.25 -20.12
C LYS A 153 36.78 -15.65 -19.90
N ALA A 154 36.21 -16.44 -20.79
CA ALA A 154 34.87 -16.98 -20.62
C ALA A 154 34.75 -17.86 -19.36
N GLY A 155 35.81 -18.61 -19.02
CA GLY A 155 35.91 -19.38 -17.80
C GLY A 155 35.87 -18.51 -16.53
N LEU A 156 36.55 -17.35 -16.55
CA LEU A 156 36.51 -16.39 -15.45
C LEU A 156 35.12 -15.79 -15.27
N ASP A 157 34.46 -15.42 -16.35
CA ASP A 157 33.08 -14.88 -16.29
C ASP A 157 32.12 -15.91 -15.69
N ALA A 158 32.24 -17.17 -16.04
CA ALA A 158 31.46 -18.26 -15.44
C ALA A 158 31.77 -18.45 -13.94
N ALA A 159 33.04 -18.37 -13.54
CA ALA A 159 33.42 -18.44 -12.12
C ALA A 159 32.89 -17.25 -11.31
N ASN A 160 32.96 -16.05 -11.85
CA ASN A 160 32.38 -14.84 -11.21
C ASN A 160 30.87 -14.95 -11.04
N ALA A 161 30.15 -15.49 -12.03
CA ALA A 161 28.71 -15.73 -11.93
C ALA A 161 28.37 -16.71 -10.79
N ARG A 162 29.17 -17.77 -10.61
CA ARG A 162 29.02 -18.73 -9.48
C ARG A 162 29.26 -18.05 -8.13
N LEU A 163 30.30 -17.23 -8.03
CA LEU A 163 30.59 -16.47 -6.82
C LEU A 163 29.44 -15.52 -6.48
N SER A 164 28.92 -14.79 -7.45
CA SER A 164 27.77 -13.90 -7.27
C SER A 164 26.53 -14.65 -6.79
N LEU A 165 26.26 -15.85 -7.33
CA LEU A 165 25.15 -16.70 -6.88
C LEU A 165 25.34 -17.14 -5.42
N ALA A 166 26.52 -17.57 -5.03
CA ALA A 166 26.82 -17.96 -3.65
C ALA A 166 26.66 -16.78 -2.67
N GLN A 167 27.14 -15.59 -3.06
CA GLN A 167 26.95 -14.35 -2.28
C GLN A 167 25.48 -13.96 -2.14
N THR A 168 24.70 -14.08 -3.21
CA THR A 168 23.26 -13.82 -3.17
C THR A 168 22.54 -14.76 -2.23
N ARG A 169 22.82 -16.06 -2.30
CA ARG A 169 22.25 -17.05 -1.38
C ARG A 169 22.61 -16.75 0.08
N ARG A 170 23.87 -16.35 0.33
CA ARG A 170 24.28 -15.92 1.66
C ARG A 170 23.55 -14.67 2.14
N ALA A 171 23.33 -13.69 1.26
CA ALA A 171 22.57 -12.49 1.58
C ALA A 171 21.09 -12.80 1.87
N ASP A 172 20.50 -13.77 1.18
CA ASP A 172 19.13 -14.24 1.37
C ASP A 172 18.90 -14.97 2.71
N ALA A 173 19.97 -15.32 3.44
CA ALA A 173 19.90 -15.84 4.80
C ALA A 173 19.47 -14.79 5.83
N VAL A 174 19.45 -13.50 5.46
CA VAL A 174 19.04 -12.39 6.32
C VAL A 174 17.71 -11.82 5.81
N LEU A 175 16.65 -12.03 6.57
CA LEU A 175 15.34 -11.49 6.24
C LEU A 175 15.23 -10.04 6.74
N LYS A 176 14.92 -9.11 5.83
CA LYS A 176 14.82 -7.67 6.11
C LYS A 176 13.41 -7.15 5.84
N ALA A 177 13.04 -6.08 6.57
CA ALA A 177 11.79 -5.38 6.34
C ALA A 177 11.83 -4.61 5.00
N PRO A 178 10.84 -4.78 4.11
CA PRO A 178 10.82 -4.09 2.81
C PRO A 178 10.38 -2.63 2.91
N PHE A 179 9.66 -2.27 3.96
CA PHE A 179 9.17 -0.93 4.25
C PHE A 179 9.06 -0.70 5.76
N ARG A 180 8.95 0.56 6.15
CA ARG A 180 8.69 0.94 7.54
C ARG A 180 7.28 0.52 7.97
N GLY A 181 7.16 -0.19 9.09
CA GLY A 181 5.88 -0.69 9.58
C GLY A 181 5.95 -1.32 10.95
N ILE A 182 4.86 -1.95 11.36
CA ILE A 182 4.78 -2.73 12.59
C ILE A 182 4.76 -4.22 12.26
N VAL A 183 5.40 -5.02 13.08
CA VAL A 183 5.31 -6.48 13.00
C VAL A 183 3.94 -6.90 13.54
N GLU A 184 3.06 -7.33 12.65
CA GLU A 184 1.71 -7.78 13.01
C GLU A 184 1.72 -9.20 13.55
N GLN A 185 2.56 -10.08 12.94
CA GLN A 185 2.70 -11.48 13.35
C GLN A 185 4.14 -11.95 13.19
N ARG A 186 4.61 -12.73 14.13
CA ARG A 186 5.85 -13.51 14.09
C ARG A 186 5.51 -15.00 14.09
N ARG A 187 5.84 -15.70 13.01
CA ARG A 187 5.49 -17.11 12.81
C ARG A 187 6.68 -18.06 12.92
N THR A 188 7.78 -17.60 13.49
CA THR A 188 9.01 -18.40 13.63
C THR A 188 9.73 -18.09 14.92
N ASN A 189 10.50 -19.07 15.43
CA ASN A 189 11.27 -18.98 16.65
C ASN A 189 12.73 -19.33 16.39
N VAL A 190 13.62 -18.89 17.31
CA VAL A 190 15.04 -19.25 17.27
C VAL A 190 15.20 -20.77 17.38
N GLY A 191 16.08 -21.35 16.57
CA GLY A 191 16.33 -22.78 16.49
C GLY A 191 15.37 -23.57 15.61
N GLU A 192 14.28 -22.95 15.16
CA GLU A 192 13.31 -23.55 14.24
C GLU A 192 13.90 -23.66 12.81
N ARG A 193 13.47 -24.67 12.06
CA ARG A 193 13.85 -24.81 10.64
C ARG A 193 12.77 -24.21 9.76
N LEU A 194 13.12 -23.15 9.04
CA LEU A 194 12.28 -22.57 8.01
C LEU A 194 12.52 -23.26 6.66
N ALA A 195 11.45 -23.65 5.99
CA ALA A 195 11.51 -24.03 4.59
C ALA A 195 11.44 -22.79 3.68
N GLU A 196 11.90 -22.93 2.46
CA GLU A 196 11.75 -21.90 1.43
C GLU A 196 10.27 -21.53 1.23
N ALA A 197 9.99 -20.26 0.97
CA ALA A 197 8.65 -19.67 0.81
C ALA A 197 7.73 -19.77 2.05
N THR A 198 8.23 -20.22 3.21
CA THR A 198 7.45 -20.23 4.45
C THR A 198 7.32 -18.81 5.01
N PRO A 199 6.08 -18.33 5.31
CA PRO A 199 5.89 -17.03 5.93
C PRO A 199 6.48 -16.98 7.34
N ALA A 200 7.46 -16.09 7.57
CA ALA A 200 8.12 -15.90 8.86
C ALA A 200 7.54 -14.70 9.62
N PHE A 201 7.22 -13.63 8.94
CA PHE A 201 6.66 -12.41 9.51
C PHE A 201 5.53 -11.85 8.66
N VAL A 202 4.61 -11.13 9.32
CA VAL A 202 3.66 -10.25 8.65
C VAL A 202 3.94 -8.83 9.11
N ILE A 203 4.25 -7.93 8.17
CA ILE A 203 4.49 -6.51 8.44
C ILE A 203 3.39 -5.68 7.81
N VAL A 204 2.93 -4.67 8.56
CA VAL A 204 1.85 -3.78 8.18
C VAL A 204 2.32 -2.33 8.27
N GLN A 205 2.13 -1.58 7.20
CA GLN A 205 2.44 -0.15 7.16
C GLN A 205 1.36 0.63 7.90
N LEU A 206 1.77 1.47 8.88
CA LEU A 206 0.86 2.31 9.65
C LEU A 206 0.75 3.75 9.12
N ALA A 207 1.72 4.19 8.34
CA ALA A 207 1.75 5.54 7.76
C ALA A 207 2.31 5.50 6.32
N PRO A 208 1.55 5.98 5.33
CA PRO A 208 0.17 6.42 5.41
C PRO A 208 -0.83 5.25 5.53
N LEU A 209 -2.03 5.54 6.05
CA LEU A 209 -3.17 4.63 6.02
C LEU A 209 -4.15 5.01 4.91
N LYS A 210 -4.99 4.06 4.54
CA LYS A 210 -6.14 4.26 3.65
C LYS A 210 -7.42 4.05 4.45
N LEU A 211 -8.41 4.89 4.21
CA LEU A 211 -9.76 4.70 4.68
C LEU A 211 -10.61 4.26 3.50
N ARG A 212 -11.17 3.06 3.59
CA ARG A 212 -12.09 2.51 2.59
C ARG A 212 -13.50 2.72 3.05
N PHE A 213 -14.34 3.31 2.20
CA PHE A 213 -15.75 3.52 2.48
C PHE A 213 -16.59 3.32 1.22
N ARG A 214 -17.84 2.93 1.43
CA ARG A 214 -18.79 2.72 0.35
C ARG A 214 -19.66 3.95 0.17
N VAL A 215 -19.79 4.39 -1.07
CA VAL A 215 -20.57 5.58 -1.49
C VAL A 215 -21.75 5.11 -2.31
N ARG A 216 -22.94 5.65 -2.07
CA ARG A 216 -24.13 5.33 -2.84
C ARG A 216 -24.02 5.87 -4.27
N GLU A 217 -24.62 5.22 -5.24
CA GLU A 217 -24.64 5.65 -6.65
C GLU A 217 -25.24 7.06 -6.82
N THR A 218 -26.21 7.43 -5.97
CA THR A 218 -26.83 8.77 -5.97
C THR A 218 -25.83 9.88 -5.66
N ASP A 219 -24.77 9.56 -4.94
CA ASP A 219 -23.77 10.51 -4.46
C ASP A 219 -22.52 10.53 -5.35
N LEU A 220 -22.58 9.89 -6.54
CA LEU A 220 -21.45 9.76 -7.48
C LEU A 220 -20.83 11.12 -7.82
N ASN A 221 -21.64 12.15 -8.02
CA ASN A 221 -21.19 13.49 -8.36
C ASN A 221 -20.57 14.26 -7.16
N LEU A 222 -20.82 13.79 -5.93
CA LEU A 222 -20.36 14.43 -4.69
C LEU A 222 -18.98 13.97 -4.26
N VAL A 223 -18.50 12.82 -4.76
CA VAL A 223 -17.24 12.19 -4.34
C VAL A 223 -16.27 12.12 -5.51
N ARG A 224 -15.21 12.92 -5.45
CA ARG A 224 -14.20 13.02 -6.51
C ARG A 224 -12.80 12.88 -5.93
N LYS A 225 -11.87 12.34 -6.71
CA LYS A 225 -10.45 12.30 -6.37
C LYS A 225 -9.92 13.71 -6.08
N GLY A 226 -9.13 13.84 -5.03
CA GLY A 226 -8.52 15.11 -4.59
C GLY A 226 -9.35 15.90 -3.57
N GLN A 227 -10.59 15.51 -3.29
CA GLN A 227 -11.39 16.15 -2.25
C GLN A 227 -10.88 15.82 -0.85
N SER A 228 -10.99 16.78 0.05
CA SER A 228 -10.70 16.60 1.46
C SER A 228 -11.81 15.83 2.15
N VAL A 229 -11.42 14.97 3.10
CA VAL A 229 -12.33 14.22 3.94
C VAL A 229 -11.94 14.36 5.40
N GLU A 230 -12.94 14.37 6.27
CA GLU A 230 -12.77 14.24 7.71
C GLU A 230 -13.23 12.85 8.15
N ALA A 231 -12.45 12.21 9.02
CA ALA A 231 -12.80 10.95 9.65
C ALA A 231 -12.83 11.11 11.18
N GLU A 232 -13.88 10.60 11.78
CA GLU A 232 -14.02 10.48 13.25
C GLU A 232 -14.02 9.01 13.61
N VAL A 233 -13.21 8.62 14.58
CA VAL A 233 -13.12 7.24 15.10
C VAL A 233 -13.57 7.22 16.56
N ASP A 234 -14.28 6.16 16.95
CA ASP A 234 -14.81 6.05 18.31
C ASP A 234 -13.72 5.91 19.39
N ALA A 235 -12.52 5.44 18.98
CA ALA A 235 -11.35 5.38 19.86
C ALA A 235 -10.82 6.75 20.29
N TYR A 236 -11.14 7.83 19.55
CA TYR A 236 -10.72 9.20 19.85
C TYR A 236 -11.91 10.17 19.67
N PRO A 237 -12.85 10.21 20.63
CA PRO A 237 -14.05 11.05 20.53
C PRO A 237 -13.70 12.53 20.38
N GLY A 238 -14.34 13.21 19.42
CA GLY A 238 -14.13 14.64 19.18
C GLY A 238 -12.88 14.99 18.37
N VAL A 239 -12.00 14.01 18.07
CA VAL A 239 -10.82 14.24 17.22
C VAL A 239 -11.20 13.98 15.76
N LYS A 240 -10.95 14.97 14.92
CA LYS A 240 -11.15 14.89 13.47
C LYS A 240 -9.81 14.65 12.78
N PHE A 241 -9.73 13.56 12.08
CA PHE A 241 -8.57 13.23 11.22
C PHE A 241 -8.87 13.71 9.81
N GLN A 242 -7.88 14.37 9.20
CA GLN A 242 -8.02 14.87 7.83
C GLN A 242 -7.31 13.95 6.84
N GLY A 243 -7.94 13.75 5.70
CA GLY A 243 -7.42 12.96 4.60
C GLY A 243 -7.86 13.51 3.25
N VAL A 244 -7.38 12.86 2.19
CA VAL A 244 -7.70 13.24 0.80
C VAL A 244 -8.14 12.00 0.04
N ILE A 245 -9.22 12.12 -0.74
CA ILE A 245 -9.70 11.05 -1.61
C ILE A 245 -8.64 10.74 -2.66
N SER A 246 -8.10 9.54 -2.59
CA SER A 246 -7.10 9.02 -3.53
C SER A 246 -7.74 8.25 -4.69
N VAL A 247 -8.85 7.56 -4.40
CA VAL A 247 -9.61 6.77 -5.38
C VAL A 247 -11.09 7.04 -5.17
N ALA A 248 -11.78 7.43 -6.25
CA ALA A 248 -13.23 7.36 -6.36
C ALA A 248 -13.52 6.23 -7.36
N GLY A 249 -14.14 5.13 -6.90
CA GLY A 249 -14.28 3.90 -7.69
C GLY A 249 -14.97 4.12 -9.03
N GLY A 250 -14.47 3.44 -10.05
CA GLY A 250 -15.01 3.52 -11.42
C GLY A 250 -16.16 2.55 -11.70
N ALA A 251 -16.46 1.61 -10.79
CA ALA A 251 -17.50 0.61 -10.98
C ALA A 251 -18.47 0.62 -9.79
N ILE A 252 -19.76 0.52 -10.10
CA ILE A 252 -20.83 0.39 -9.12
C ILE A 252 -21.13 -1.10 -8.96
N ASP A 253 -21.16 -1.56 -7.72
CA ASP A 253 -21.62 -2.90 -7.36
C ASP A 253 -23.16 -2.96 -7.54
N PRO A 254 -23.67 -3.75 -8.49
CA PRO A 254 -25.11 -3.77 -8.78
C PRO A 254 -25.96 -4.36 -7.64
N ALA A 255 -25.37 -5.19 -6.79
CA ALA A 255 -26.08 -5.82 -5.66
C ALA A 255 -26.32 -4.82 -4.52
N THR A 256 -25.34 -3.94 -4.26
CA THR A 256 -25.40 -2.97 -3.16
C THR A 256 -25.69 -1.54 -3.62
N ARG A 257 -25.65 -1.28 -4.91
CA ARG A 257 -25.77 0.05 -5.54
C ARG A 257 -24.80 1.07 -4.92
N THR A 258 -23.57 0.61 -4.65
CA THR A 258 -22.50 1.43 -4.08
C THR A 258 -21.23 1.28 -4.88
N PHE A 259 -20.36 2.27 -4.79
CA PHE A 259 -18.99 2.16 -5.27
C PHE A 259 -17.99 2.37 -4.12
N LEU A 260 -16.79 1.83 -4.29
CA LEU A 260 -15.73 1.95 -3.32
C LEU A 260 -14.99 3.27 -3.51
N ALA A 261 -14.81 4.04 -2.43
CA ALA A 261 -13.90 5.16 -2.37
C ALA A 261 -12.79 4.89 -1.35
N GLU A 262 -11.57 5.36 -1.66
CA GLU A 262 -10.44 5.32 -0.76
C GLU A 262 -9.92 6.73 -0.51
N ALA A 263 -9.70 7.07 0.76
CA ALA A 263 -9.02 8.30 1.15
C ALA A 263 -7.71 7.99 1.86
N ARG A 264 -6.68 8.77 1.59
CA ARG A 264 -5.35 8.65 2.19
C ARG A 264 -5.25 9.56 3.42
N PHE A 265 -4.70 9.00 4.50
CA PHE A 265 -4.42 9.69 5.76
C PHE A 265 -2.94 9.54 6.11
N ASP A 266 -2.25 10.61 6.42
CA ASP A 266 -0.80 10.60 6.68
C ASP A 266 -0.40 9.86 7.95
N ASN A 267 -1.23 9.90 9.01
CA ASN A 267 -1.07 9.17 10.28
C ASN A 267 0.33 9.28 10.91
N ARG A 268 0.92 10.49 10.91
CA ARG A 268 2.29 10.70 11.41
C ARG A 268 2.44 10.43 12.90
N ASP A 269 1.40 10.66 13.67
CA ASP A 269 1.32 10.42 15.12
C ASP A 269 0.95 8.98 15.48
N LEU A 270 0.77 8.11 14.48
CA LEU A 270 0.47 6.67 14.60
C LEU A 270 -0.75 6.36 15.48
N LYS A 271 -1.68 7.32 15.65
CA LYS A 271 -2.90 7.11 16.43
C LYS A 271 -3.89 6.20 15.73
N LEU A 272 -3.98 6.31 14.41
CA LEU A 272 -4.85 5.45 13.62
C LEU A 272 -4.22 4.07 13.44
N ARG A 273 -5.06 3.04 13.49
CA ARG A 273 -4.67 1.65 13.27
C ARG A 273 -5.54 1.02 12.19
N PRO A 274 -4.99 0.10 11.38
CA PRO A 274 -5.83 -0.73 10.51
C PRO A 274 -6.87 -1.48 11.33
N GLY A 275 -8.09 -1.63 10.78
CA GLY A 275 -9.23 -2.24 11.46
C GLY A 275 -10.10 -1.25 12.26
N LEU A 276 -9.70 0.01 12.44
CA LEU A 276 -10.56 1.01 13.04
C LEU A 276 -11.68 1.41 12.09
N PHE A 277 -12.92 1.40 12.60
CA PHE A 277 -14.07 1.98 11.91
C PHE A 277 -14.11 3.48 12.12
N ALA A 278 -14.52 4.19 11.07
CA ALA A 278 -14.64 5.65 11.10
C ALA A 278 -15.92 6.13 10.45
N ARG A 279 -16.47 7.21 11.00
CA ARG A 279 -17.47 8.03 10.33
C ARG A 279 -16.76 9.03 9.44
N VAL A 280 -17.09 8.98 8.17
CA VAL A 280 -16.45 9.77 7.10
C VAL A 280 -17.35 10.90 6.67
N ARG A 281 -16.82 12.10 6.62
CA ARG A 281 -17.48 13.28 6.05
C ARG A 281 -16.66 13.75 4.85
N VAL A 282 -17.25 13.76 3.67
CA VAL A 282 -16.63 14.34 2.48
C VAL A 282 -16.91 15.83 2.48
N LEU A 283 -15.84 16.64 2.40
CA LEU A 283 -15.95 18.09 2.34
C LEU A 283 -16.14 18.48 0.88
N THR A 284 -17.38 18.87 0.52
CA THR A 284 -17.65 19.46 -0.78
C THR A 284 -17.10 20.88 -0.76
N GLY A 285 -15.96 21.09 -1.44
CA GLY A 285 -15.45 22.43 -1.73
C GLY A 285 -16.45 23.19 -2.58
N LYS A 286 -16.52 24.51 -2.34
CA LYS A 286 -17.27 25.45 -3.18
C LYS A 286 -16.77 25.44 -4.62
#